data_cc256d519ff8bfe7063838199dd68307
#
_entry.id   cc256d519ff8bfe7063838199dd68307
#
_cell.length_a   1.000
_cell.length_b   1.000
_cell.length_c   1.000
_cell.angle_alpha   90.00
_cell.angle_beta   90.00
_cell.angle_gamma   90.00
#
_symmetry.space_group_name_H-M   'P 1'
#
loop_
_entity.id
_entity.type
_entity.pdbx_description
1 polymer ?
#
loop_
_entity_poly.entity_id
_entity_poly.type
_entity_poly.pdbx_seq_one_letter_code
_entity_poly.pdbx_strand_id
1 'polypeptide(L)'
;VVNNHGMLLPSTCSEGEFNHFKENTDLNVEILDVKNNALGNMMSVNNKGGIVSPLIPKEDLQKIQDVLDIEVLQSKIAGFQQVGAVMATSEKGTVVHPETDEEDMKTISNLLGGNIEAATINGGIPFVSSGILANNNSVVVGSLTNGPEIMMLTRAFLH
;
A
#
# COMPACT_ATOMS: atom_id res chain seq x y z
N VAL A 1 5.32 7.09 1.69
CA VAL A 1 4.27 6.56 0.81
C VAL A 1 4.13 7.50 -0.39
N VAL A 2 4.01 6.96 -1.57
CA VAL A 2 4.07 7.72 -2.82
C VAL A 2 3.16 7.11 -3.88
N ASN A 3 2.58 7.97 -4.71
CA ASN A 3 1.95 7.64 -5.99
C ASN A 3 2.37 8.65 -7.07
N ASN A 4 1.70 8.69 -8.23
CA ASN A 4 2.07 9.61 -9.31
C ASN A 4 1.72 11.09 -9.04
N HIS A 5 0.93 11.39 -8.01
CA HIS A 5 0.45 12.73 -7.68
C HIS A 5 1.20 13.35 -6.50
N GLY A 6 1.55 12.53 -5.49
CA GLY A 6 2.14 13.05 -4.28
C GLY A 6 2.95 12.05 -3.47
N MET A 7 3.63 12.59 -2.48
CA MET A 7 4.49 11.86 -1.54
C MET A 7 4.22 12.30 -0.11
N LEU A 8 3.92 11.35 0.76
CA LEU A 8 3.80 11.55 2.20
C LEU A 8 5.04 11.01 2.90
N LEU A 9 5.72 11.88 3.60
CA LEU A 9 6.90 11.59 4.43
C LEU A 9 6.51 11.60 5.91
N PRO A 10 7.14 10.77 6.76
CA PRO A 10 6.89 10.81 8.20
C PRO A 10 7.54 12.06 8.84
N SER A 11 7.06 12.46 10.01
CA SER A 11 7.64 13.57 10.78
C SER A 11 9.08 13.35 11.25
N THR A 12 9.58 12.13 11.16
CA THR A 12 10.99 11.79 11.40
C THR A 12 11.92 12.13 10.22
N CYS A 13 11.36 12.52 9.09
CA CYS A 13 12.11 12.99 7.93
C CYS A 13 12.80 14.32 8.27
N SER A 14 14.10 14.43 8.02
CA SER A 14 14.84 15.67 8.23
C SER A 14 14.48 16.73 7.19
N GLU A 15 14.73 18.00 7.53
CA GLU A 15 14.50 19.11 6.59
C GLU A 15 15.31 18.95 5.29
N GLY A 16 16.53 18.44 5.39
CA GLY A 16 17.37 18.17 4.21
C GLY A 16 16.79 17.09 3.29
N GLU A 17 16.26 16.00 3.86
CA GLU A 17 15.59 14.95 3.09
C GLU A 17 14.29 15.46 2.45
N PHE A 18 13.48 16.21 3.21
CA PHE A 18 12.26 16.81 2.69
C PHE A 18 12.55 17.73 1.49
N ASN A 19 13.51 18.65 1.63
CA ASN A 19 13.89 19.57 0.57
C ASN A 19 14.45 18.83 -0.64
N HIS A 20 15.23 17.75 -0.41
CA HIS A 20 15.74 16.92 -1.51
C HIS A 20 14.62 16.33 -2.36
N PHE A 21 13.58 15.75 -1.76
CA PHE A 21 12.43 15.23 -2.52
C PHE A 21 11.67 16.35 -3.23
N LYS A 22 11.43 17.46 -2.56
CA LYS A 22 10.69 18.59 -3.12
C LYS A 22 11.37 19.25 -4.32
N GLU A 23 12.71 19.29 -4.31
CA GLU A 23 13.50 19.88 -5.39
C GLU A 23 13.76 18.93 -6.57
N ASN A 24 13.69 17.62 -6.34
CA ASN A 24 14.05 16.61 -7.34
C ASN A 24 12.86 15.80 -7.88
N THR A 25 11.63 16.17 -7.51
CA THR A 25 10.40 15.55 -8.03
C THR A 25 9.36 16.63 -8.35
N ASP A 26 8.47 16.34 -9.27
CA ASP A 26 7.28 17.17 -9.56
C ASP A 26 6.07 16.79 -8.69
N LEU A 27 6.28 15.98 -7.65
CA LEU A 27 5.23 15.50 -6.76
C LEU A 27 4.83 16.55 -5.72
N ASN A 28 3.59 16.48 -5.27
CA ASN A 28 3.14 17.18 -4.08
C ASN A 28 3.74 16.50 -2.82
N VAL A 29 4.83 17.03 -2.28
CA VAL A 29 5.56 16.44 -1.15
C VAL A 29 5.14 17.09 0.16
N GLU A 30 4.61 16.30 1.09
CA GLU A 30 4.15 16.77 2.39
C GLU A 30 4.58 15.83 3.53
N ILE A 31 4.75 16.40 4.73
CA ILE A 31 4.97 15.64 5.96
C ILE A 31 3.63 15.29 6.59
N LEU A 32 3.42 14.01 6.89
CA LEU A 32 2.31 13.54 7.69
C LEU A 32 2.80 13.32 9.13
N ASP A 33 2.43 14.25 10.01
CA ASP A 33 2.85 14.21 11.43
C ASP A 33 1.85 13.40 12.26
N VAL A 34 2.06 12.10 12.29
CA VAL A 34 1.24 11.16 13.06
C VAL A 34 2.11 10.32 13.98
N LYS A 35 1.53 9.88 15.09
CA LYS A 35 2.24 9.05 16.09
C LYS A 35 2.81 7.77 15.48
N ASN A 36 2.07 7.13 14.58
CA ASN A 36 2.47 5.90 13.88
C ASN A 36 3.17 6.28 12.57
N ASN A 37 4.42 6.67 12.66
CA ASN A 37 5.21 7.26 11.56
C ASN A 37 5.78 6.26 10.55
N ALA A 38 5.62 4.95 10.77
CA ALA A 38 5.94 3.92 9.77
C ALA A 38 4.83 3.88 8.69
N LEU A 39 4.71 4.93 7.89
CA LEU A 39 3.58 5.17 6.98
C LEU A 39 3.34 4.02 6.01
N GLY A 40 4.40 3.34 5.55
CA GLY A 40 4.29 2.18 4.68
C GLY A 40 3.58 0.97 5.32
N ASN A 41 3.56 0.88 6.66
CA ASN A 41 2.78 -0.12 7.39
C ASN A 41 1.34 0.35 7.65
N MET A 42 1.12 1.67 7.63
CA MET A 42 -0.17 2.28 7.98
C MET A 42 -1.09 2.43 6.78
N MET A 43 -0.58 2.42 5.57
CA MET A 43 -1.41 2.58 4.37
C MET A 43 -0.84 1.84 3.17
N SER A 44 -1.73 1.45 2.27
CA SER A 44 -1.39 0.89 0.97
C SER A 44 -2.20 1.64 -0.09
N VAL A 45 -1.51 2.26 -1.04
CA VAL A 45 -2.10 3.17 -2.02
C VAL A 45 -1.60 2.89 -3.43
N ASN A 46 -2.42 3.23 -4.42
CA ASN A 46 -2.03 3.37 -5.81
C ASN A 46 -2.56 4.71 -6.38
N ASN A 47 -2.64 4.88 -7.70
CA ASN A 47 -3.17 6.12 -8.27
C ASN A 47 -4.72 6.21 -8.30
N LYS A 48 -5.43 5.16 -7.90
CA LYS A 48 -6.89 5.10 -7.90
C LYS A 48 -7.49 5.29 -6.51
N GLY A 49 -6.80 4.80 -5.47
CA GLY A 49 -7.29 4.86 -4.12
C GLY A 49 -6.30 4.37 -3.09
N GLY A 50 -6.74 4.33 -1.84
CA GLY A 50 -5.91 3.87 -0.73
C GLY A 50 -6.70 3.27 0.43
N ILE A 51 -6.14 2.25 1.05
CA ILE A 51 -6.60 1.73 2.35
C ILE A 51 -5.68 2.30 3.43
N VAL A 52 -6.26 2.89 4.44
CA VAL A 52 -5.56 3.56 5.53
C VAL A 52 -5.90 2.90 6.87
N SER A 53 -4.89 2.70 7.69
CA SER A 53 -5.03 2.15 9.04
C SER A 53 -5.99 2.96 9.92
N PRO A 54 -6.82 2.30 10.76
CA PRO A 54 -7.57 2.99 11.81
C PRO A 54 -6.69 3.68 12.88
N LEU A 55 -5.39 3.41 12.91
CA LEU A 55 -4.43 4.08 13.78
C LEU A 55 -4.05 5.49 13.32
N ILE A 56 -4.36 5.85 12.08
CA ILE A 56 -4.22 7.22 11.57
C ILE A 56 -5.43 8.03 12.04
N PRO A 57 -5.24 9.21 12.65
CA PRO A 57 -6.35 10.08 13.05
C PRO A 57 -7.25 10.46 11.88
N LYS A 58 -8.55 10.56 12.13
CA LYS A 58 -9.52 10.90 11.07
C LYS A 58 -9.31 12.29 10.48
N GLU A 59 -8.82 13.22 11.28
CA GLU A 59 -8.46 14.57 10.85
C GLU A 59 -7.35 14.60 9.81
N ASP A 60 -6.48 13.58 9.76
CA ASP A 60 -5.38 13.48 8.80
C ASP A 60 -5.80 12.85 7.46
N LEU A 61 -6.97 12.21 7.39
CA LEU A 61 -7.43 11.54 6.16
C LEU A 61 -7.58 12.51 4.99
N GLN A 62 -8.11 13.71 5.26
CA GLN A 62 -8.26 14.73 4.22
C GLN A 62 -6.90 15.14 3.64
N LYS A 63 -5.88 15.33 4.49
CA LYS A 63 -4.53 15.63 4.04
C LYS A 63 -3.95 14.52 3.17
N ILE A 64 -4.17 13.25 3.54
CA ILE A 64 -3.73 12.09 2.75
C ILE A 64 -4.37 12.12 1.37
N GLN A 65 -5.69 12.35 1.30
CA GLN A 65 -6.44 12.43 0.05
C GLN A 65 -5.96 13.58 -0.83
N ASP A 66 -5.78 14.75 -0.26
CA ASP A 66 -5.36 15.97 -0.98
C ASP A 66 -3.94 15.84 -1.54
N VAL A 67 -3.02 15.24 -0.78
CA VAL A 67 -1.62 15.08 -1.21
C VAL A 67 -1.49 14.03 -2.29
N LEU A 68 -2.18 12.90 -2.15
CA LEU A 68 -2.08 11.77 -3.08
C LEU A 68 -3.09 11.83 -4.23
N ASP A 69 -4.04 12.79 -4.20
CA ASP A 69 -5.15 12.95 -5.17
C ASP A 69 -5.94 11.65 -5.38
N ILE A 70 -6.35 11.02 -4.27
CA ILE A 70 -7.09 9.74 -4.26
C ILE A 70 -8.18 9.73 -3.20
N GLU A 71 -9.18 8.86 -3.38
CA GLU A 71 -10.10 8.46 -2.31
C GLU A 71 -9.40 7.47 -1.37
N VAL A 72 -9.62 7.59 -0.06
CA VAL A 72 -9.12 6.63 0.92
C VAL A 72 -10.24 6.06 1.78
N LEU A 73 -10.12 4.77 2.08
CA LEU A 73 -10.96 4.06 3.04
C LEU A 73 -10.16 3.71 4.28
N GLN A 74 -10.66 4.08 5.44
CA GLN A 74 -10.06 3.67 6.72
C GLN A 74 -10.65 2.33 7.16
N SER A 75 -9.84 1.28 7.15
CA SER A 75 -10.27 -0.08 7.52
C SER A 75 -9.14 -0.89 8.15
N LYS A 76 -9.48 -2.05 8.71
CA LYS A 76 -8.55 -3.14 9.01
C LYS A 76 -8.59 -4.14 7.85
N ILE A 77 -7.54 -4.93 7.71
CA ILE A 77 -7.48 -6.02 6.74
C ILE A 77 -7.14 -7.31 7.50
N ALA A 78 -7.96 -8.34 7.35
CA ALA A 78 -7.83 -9.60 8.09
C ALA A 78 -7.65 -9.40 9.62
N GLY A 79 -8.32 -8.38 10.19
CA GLY A 79 -8.19 -8.00 11.60
C GLY A 79 -6.96 -7.16 11.96
N PHE A 80 -6.00 -6.97 11.04
CA PHE A 80 -4.79 -6.19 11.28
C PHE A 80 -5.03 -4.69 11.05
N GLN A 81 -4.48 -3.87 11.96
CA GLN A 81 -4.51 -2.41 11.83
C GLN A 81 -3.39 -1.89 10.91
N GLN A 82 -2.29 -2.63 10.79
CA GLN A 82 -1.15 -2.31 9.93
C GLN A 82 -1.44 -2.77 8.49
N VAL A 83 -2.37 -2.11 7.84
CA VAL A 83 -2.90 -2.52 6.52
C VAL A 83 -1.83 -2.59 5.44
N GLY A 84 -0.88 -1.67 5.46
CA GLY A 84 0.24 -1.67 4.52
C GLY A 84 1.23 -2.82 4.72
N ALA A 85 1.23 -3.49 5.88
CA ALA A 85 2.05 -4.69 6.11
C ALA A 85 1.43 -5.96 5.51
N VAL A 86 0.10 -6.00 5.40
CA VAL A 86 -0.67 -7.19 4.99
C VAL A 86 -1.22 -7.11 3.58
N MET A 87 -0.88 -6.06 2.83
CA MET A 87 -1.27 -5.92 1.43
C MET A 87 -0.21 -5.20 0.61
N ALA A 88 -0.12 -5.54 -0.67
CA ALA A 88 0.72 -4.87 -1.66
C ALA A 88 -0.12 -4.59 -2.92
N THR A 89 -0.05 -3.37 -3.45
CA THR A 89 -0.90 -2.94 -4.56
C THR A 89 -0.12 -2.27 -5.68
N SER A 90 -0.65 -2.38 -6.88
CA SER A 90 -0.34 -1.58 -8.07
C SER A 90 -1.66 -1.22 -8.77
N GLU A 91 -1.62 -0.51 -9.88
CA GLU A 91 -2.83 -0.26 -10.67
C GLU A 91 -3.39 -1.51 -11.37
N LYS A 92 -2.57 -2.55 -11.53
CA LYS A 92 -2.96 -3.82 -12.14
C LYS A 92 -3.67 -4.75 -11.16
N GLY A 93 -3.29 -4.68 -9.89
CA GLY A 93 -3.92 -5.50 -8.87
C GLY A 93 -3.30 -5.38 -7.50
N THR A 94 -3.88 -6.16 -6.60
CA THR A 94 -3.54 -6.16 -5.18
C THR A 94 -3.43 -7.59 -4.66
N VAL A 95 -2.43 -7.82 -3.84
CA VAL A 95 -2.31 -9.04 -3.03
C VAL A 95 -2.56 -8.68 -1.58
N VAL A 96 -3.37 -9.49 -0.91
CA VAL A 96 -3.78 -9.30 0.49
C VAL A 96 -3.47 -10.52 1.33
N HIS A 97 -3.50 -10.32 2.65
CA HIS A 97 -3.37 -11.40 3.62
C HIS A 97 -4.32 -12.57 3.32
N PRO A 98 -3.89 -13.83 3.46
CA PRO A 98 -4.70 -15.00 3.09
C PRO A 98 -6.01 -15.15 3.87
N GLU A 99 -6.13 -14.55 5.04
CA GLU A 99 -7.35 -14.55 5.86
C GLU A 99 -8.28 -13.35 5.58
N THR A 100 -8.02 -12.56 4.55
CA THR A 100 -8.92 -11.48 4.13
C THR A 100 -10.22 -12.08 3.59
N ASP A 101 -11.36 -11.66 4.11
CA ASP A 101 -12.65 -12.17 3.67
C ASP A 101 -13.09 -11.61 2.30
N GLU A 102 -14.11 -12.24 1.71
CA GLU A 102 -14.58 -11.87 0.35
C GLU A 102 -15.19 -10.47 0.30
N GLU A 103 -15.79 -9.98 1.38
CA GLU A 103 -16.40 -8.65 1.44
C GLU A 103 -15.31 -7.57 1.46
N ASP A 104 -14.28 -7.76 2.28
CA ASP A 104 -13.09 -6.91 2.31
C ASP A 104 -12.37 -6.92 0.94
N MET A 105 -12.16 -8.10 0.34
CA MET A 105 -11.54 -8.21 -0.99
C MET A 105 -12.33 -7.45 -2.05
N LYS A 106 -13.66 -7.54 -2.05
CA LYS A 106 -14.51 -6.81 -2.99
C LYS A 106 -14.42 -5.30 -2.77
N THR A 107 -14.41 -4.85 -1.52
CA THR A 107 -14.28 -3.44 -1.16
C THR A 107 -12.94 -2.88 -1.62
N ILE A 108 -11.85 -3.61 -1.37
CA ILE A 108 -10.49 -3.24 -1.80
C ILE A 108 -10.42 -3.18 -3.33
N SER A 109 -10.94 -4.18 -4.04
CA SER A 109 -10.93 -4.22 -5.50
C SER A 109 -11.73 -3.07 -6.12
N ASN A 110 -12.86 -2.69 -5.53
CA ASN A 110 -13.65 -1.55 -6.00
C ASN A 110 -12.90 -0.21 -5.86
N LEU A 111 -12.15 -0.04 -4.76
CA LEU A 111 -11.43 1.21 -4.48
C LEU A 111 -10.11 1.30 -5.24
N LEU A 112 -9.31 0.24 -5.21
CA LEU A 112 -7.97 0.22 -5.80
C LEU A 112 -7.97 -0.18 -7.27
N GLY A 113 -9.03 -0.84 -7.73
CA GLY A 113 -9.13 -1.44 -9.07
C GLY A 113 -8.20 -2.64 -9.26
N GLY A 114 -8.26 -3.22 -10.47
CA GLY A 114 -7.43 -4.36 -10.82
C GLY A 114 -7.87 -5.68 -10.17
N ASN A 115 -7.04 -6.70 -10.34
CA ASN A 115 -7.29 -8.02 -9.76
C ASN A 115 -6.92 -8.03 -8.28
N ILE A 116 -7.59 -8.90 -7.51
CA ILE A 116 -7.23 -9.11 -6.10
C ILE A 116 -7.04 -10.60 -5.83
N GLU A 117 -5.96 -10.92 -5.13
CA GLU A 117 -5.65 -12.30 -4.72
C GLU A 117 -5.26 -12.32 -3.23
N ALA A 118 -5.79 -13.28 -2.50
CA ALA A 118 -5.35 -13.60 -1.15
C ALA A 118 -4.21 -14.61 -1.22
N ALA A 119 -3.03 -14.26 -0.73
CA ALA A 119 -1.83 -15.10 -0.89
C ALA A 119 -0.85 -14.95 0.27
N THR A 120 0.15 -15.82 0.26
CA THR A 120 1.37 -15.71 1.07
C THR A 120 2.58 -15.48 0.17
N ILE A 121 3.72 -15.22 0.76
CA ILE A 121 5.02 -15.10 0.09
C ILE A 121 6.10 -15.84 0.89
N ASN A 122 7.27 -16.04 0.29
CA ASN A 122 8.44 -16.62 0.96
C ASN A 122 8.14 -17.93 1.73
N GLY A 123 7.29 -18.80 1.13
CA GLY A 123 6.99 -20.12 1.71
C GLY A 123 5.98 -20.07 2.84
N GLY A 124 4.98 -19.19 2.77
CA GLY A 124 3.87 -19.16 3.72
C GLY A 124 3.81 -17.92 4.62
N ILE A 125 4.61 -16.89 4.35
CA ILE A 125 4.57 -15.63 5.11
C ILE A 125 3.34 -14.82 4.69
N PRO A 126 2.41 -14.52 5.63
CA PRO A 126 1.14 -13.82 5.31
C PRO A 126 1.28 -12.29 5.25
N PHE A 127 2.38 -11.73 5.76
CA PHE A 127 2.69 -10.30 5.68
C PHE A 127 3.29 -9.98 4.32
N VAL A 128 2.45 -9.95 3.31
CA VAL A 128 2.83 -10.00 1.89
C VAL A 128 3.71 -8.83 1.47
N SER A 129 3.53 -7.64 2.02
CA SER A 129 4.34 -6.47 1.67
C SER A 129 5.81 -6.61 2.08
N SER A 130 6.13 -7.50 3.03
CA SER A 130 7.52 -7.71 3.48
C SER A 130 8.41 -8.37 2.42
N GLY A 131 7.84 -8.95 1.38
CA GLY A 131 8.59 -9.63 0.34
C GLY A 131 8.06 -9.40 -1.08
N ILE A 132 7.31 -8.29 -1.29
CA ILE A 132 6.84 -7.87 -2.62
C ILE A 132 7.25 -6.41 -2.85
N LEU A 133 7.83 -6.15 -4.01
CA LEU A 133 7.97 -4.82 -4.57
C LEU A 133 7.33 -4.83 -5.95
N ALA A 134 6.24 -4.11 -6.11
CA ALA A 134 5.47 -4.10 -7.35
C ALA A 134 5.28 -2.68 -7.89
N ASN A 135 5.23 -2.57 -9.19
CA ASN A 135 4.74 -1.41 -9.92
C ASN A 135 3.92 -1.87 -11.14
N ASN A 136 3.52 -0.93 -12.00
CA ASN A 136 2.69 -1.27 -13.17
C ASN A 136 3.45 -2.07 -14.27
N ASN A 137 4.76 -2.20 -14.18
CA ASN A 137 5.60 -2.86 -15.18
C ASN A 137 6.11 -4.23 -14.73
N SER A 138 6.41 -4.38 -13.43
CA SER A 138 7.06 -5.60 -12.91
C SER A 138 6.80 -5.81 -11.42
N VAL A 139 7.06 -7.04 -11.01
CA VAL A 139 6.98 -7.46 -9.60
C VAL A 139 8.29 -8.17 -9.23
N VAL A 140 8.88 -7.77 -8.13
CA VAL A 140 10.02 -8.45 -7.51
C VAL A 140 9.54 -9.10 -6.22
N VAL A 141 9.88 -10.35 -6.02
CA VAL A 141 9.47 -11.14 -4.84
C VAL A 141 10.65 -11.77 -4.15
N GLY A 142 10.48 -12.08 -2.88
CA GLY A 142 11.52 -12.75 -2.09
C GLY A 142 11.88 -14.12 -2.67
N SER A 143 13.16 -14.51 -2.52
CA SER A 143 13.73 -15.71 -3.13
C SER A 143 13.17 -17.03 -2.62
N LEU A 144 12.47 -17.04 -1.49
CA LEU A 144 11.81 -18.22 -0.92
C LEU A 144 10.35 -18.37 -1.39
N THR A 145 9.85 -17.45 -2.23
CA THR A 145 8.50 -17.52 -2.80
C THR A 145 8.40 -18.73 -3.74
N ASN A 146 7.47 -19.61 -3.46
CA ASN A 146 7.32 -20.89 -4.15
C ASN A 146 6.38 -20.80 -5.37
N GLY A 147 6.27 -21.89 -6.14
CA GLY A 147 5.48 -21.93 -7.37
C GLY A 147 4.01 -21.57 -7.21
N PRO A 148 3.25 -22.15 -6.26
CA PRO A 148 1.88 -21.76 -5.96
C PRO A 148 1.71 -20.27 -5.61
N GLU A 149 2.60 -19.74 -4.78
CA GLU A 149 2.60 -18.30 -4.44
C GLU A 149 2.85 -17.43 -5.67
N ILE A 150 3.85 -17.76 -6.50
CA ILE A 150 4.14 -17.04 -7.74
C ILE A 150 2.92 -17.04 -8.68
N MET A 151 2.17 -18.14 -8.74
CA MET A 151 0.97 -18.23 -9.58
C MET A 151 -0.11 -17.24 -9.12
N MET A 152 -0.34 -17.09 -7.80
CA MET A 152 -1.30 -16.12 -7.25
C MET A 152 -0.84 -14.69 -7.52
N LEU A 153 0.44 -14.39 -7.30
CA LEU A 153 1.03 -13.08 -7.59
C LEU A 153 0.93 -12.72 -9.09
N THR A 154 1.11 -13.70 -9.97
CA THR A 154 0.95 -13.52 -11.41
C THR A 154 -0.49 -13.15 -11.77
N ARG A 155 -1.49 -13.79 -11.16
CA ARG A 155 -2.90 -13.44 -11.36
C ARG A 155 -3.22 -12.02 -10.89
N ALA A 156 -2.66 -11.62 -9.74
CA ALA A 156 -2.88 -10.27 -9.23
C ALA A 156 -2.26 -9.19 -10.12
N PHE A 157 -0.99 -9.33 -10.48
CA PHE A 157 -0.21 -8.23 -11.03
C PHE A 157 0.07 -8.27 -12.53
N LEU A 158 -0.07 -9.42 -13.19
CA LEU A 158 0.40 -9.60 -14.58
C LEU A 158 -0.71 -9.96 -15.58
N HIS A 159 -1.98 -9.97 -15.15
CA HIS A 159 -3.13 -10.23 -16.02
C HIS A 159 -4.08 -9.06 -16.15
#